data_a2a248467e9555a3edaeafcbf14e045d
#
_entry.id   a2a248467e9555a3edaeafcbf14e045d
#
_cell.length_a   1.000
_cell.length_b   1.000
_cell.length_c   1.000
_cell.angle_alpha   90.00
_cell.angle_beta   90.00
_cell.angle_gamma   90.00
#
_symmetry.space_group_name_H-M   'P 1'
#
loop_
_entity.id
_entity.type
_entity.pdbx_description
1 polymer ?
#
loop_
_entity_poly.entity_id
_entity_poly.type
_entity_poly.pdbx_seq_one_letter_code
_entity_poly.pdbx_strand_id
1 'polypeptide(L)'
;MLVQRPDKVEGRFNIYSSNIPQVLISNSEGQIYFIKKNKCQVEKNSVVAFIKSTGDINQILKLQELIRHGNLNIILTQIGNYESYNLGEVSSYYNELLRIATNYRDEKEYSTLGLEIDKNINEKEKLSNSIITQETNIEIENEKLKLLHQSYKDDSLLYIKKAITKSQYISSLQTFLNQRSQLKQAKNQLVQLKKSFVDINEDNSIAKQKNAVEIEEMRNSVVYALKALDAAIVEWKKKYMIISPVNGVIEYRLDVENGHKIQAGSEVCTIIPRQGRIKGIISYPVKNSSKIKIGLPIRLYLDNYDEKENGFLVGTLISKLSSINQTTNGDYLNTGSFSLDTRNQPNFKGQLKFEEGMTGRFAIIIKRKSLLANVLTWLDSITE
;
A
#
# COMPACT_ATOMS: atom_id res chain seq x y z
N MET A 1 62.74 20.39 -0.81
CA MET A 1 61.72 19.32 -1.03
C MET A 1 61.27 18.82 0.36
N LEU A 2 60.08 19.20 0.80
CA LEU A 2 59.57 18.81 2.13
C LEU A 2 59.10 17.34 2.09
N VAL A 3 59.83 16.44 2.71
CA VAL A 3 59.43 15.03 2.83
C VAL A 3 58.23 14.95 3.76
N GLN A 4 57.05 14.61 3.22
CA GLN A 4 55.83 14.40 3.98
C GLN A 4 55.69 12.91 4.34
N ARG A 5 55.62 12.56 5.64
CA ARG A 5 55.20 11.21 6.04
C ARG A 5 53.70 11.16 6.21
N PRO A 6 53.01 10.27 5.50
CA PRO A 6 51.57 10.10 5.69
C PRO A 6 51.29 9.42 7.00
N ASP A 7 50.38 9.97 7.83
CA ASP A 7 49.79 9.28 8.98
C ASP A 7 48.82 8.22 8.41
N LYS A 8 49.14 6.93 8.62
CA LYS A 8 48.40 5.80 8.04
C LYS A 8 47.94 4.84 9.12
N VAL A 9 46.76 4.26 8.95
CA VAL A 9 46.33 3.11 9.74
C VAL A 9 46.42 1.88 8.85
N GLU A 10 47.08 0.89 9.34
CA GLU A 10 47.31 -0.39 8.66
C GLU A 10 46.62 -1.52 9.42
N GLY A 11 46.26 -2.57 8.72
CA GLY A 11 45.70 -3.78 9.29
C GLY A 11 45.51 -4.84 8.20
N ARG A 12 44.76 -5.87 8.55
CA ARG A 12 44.44 -6.94 7.61
C ARG A 12 43.02 -6.84 7.10
N PHE A 13 42.79 -7.34 5.92
CA PHE A 13 41.46 -7.49 5.38
C PHE A 13 41.22 -8.90 4.87
N ASN A 14 39.92 -9.22 4.77
CA ASN A 14 39.43 -10.41 4.13
C ASN A 14 38.32 -9.99 3.14
N ILE A 15 38.39 -10.45 1.90
CA ILE A 15 37.37 -10.25 0.88
C ILE A 15 36.31 -11.33 1.04
N TYR A 16 35.07 -10.91 1.13
CA TYR A 16 33.94 -11.79 0.90
C TYR A 16 33.16 -11.28 -0.30
N SER A 17 32.85 -12.17 -1.22
CA SER A 17 32.04 -11.81 -2.37
C SER A 17 30.62 -11.56 -1.93
N SER A 18 30.04 -10.41 -2.28
CA SER A 18 28.57 -10.26 -2.19
C SER A 18 27.83 -11.03 -3.30
N ASN A 19 28.59 -11.77 -4.09
CA ASN A 19 28.16 -12.50 -5.26
C ASN A 19 28.13 -14.01 -5.00
N ILE A 20 27.60 -14.42 -3.82
CA ILE A 20 27.38 -15.83 -3.52
C ILE A 20 26.39 -16.39 -4.56
N PRO A 21 26.74 -17.47 -5.27
CA PRO A 21 25.79 -18.15 -6.14
C PRO A 21 24.52 -18.51 -5.38
N GLN A 22 23.37 -18.15 -5.94
CA GLN A 22 22.08 -18.40 -5.31
C GLN A 22 21.50 -19.68 -5.88
N VAL A 23 21.47 -20.71 -5.05
CA VAL A 23 20.83 -21.98 -5.42
C VAL A 23 19.32 -21.81 -5.31
N LEU A 24 18.60 -22.11 -6.39
CA LEU A 24 17.15 -22.09 -6.44
C LEU A 24 16.61 -23.51 -6.32
N ILE A 25 15.76 -23.72 -5.35
CA ILE A 25 15.12 -24.99 -5.06
C ILE A 25 13.66 -24.98 -5.49
N SER A 26 13.11 -26.15 -5.73
CA SER A 26 11.69 -26.36 -5.96
C SER A 26 10.92 -26.27 -4.64
N ASN A 27 9.83 -25.48 -4.62
CA ASN A 27 8.96 -25.40 -3.45
C ASN A 27 7.80 -26.42 -3.49
N SER A 28 7.62 -27.13 -4.60
CA SER A 28 6.60 -28.18 -4.74
C SER A 28 7.12 -29.34 -5.59
N GLU A 29 6.46 -30.47 -5.49
CA GLU A 29 6.67 -31.58 -6.43
C GLU A 29 5.90 -31.37 -7.73
N GLY A 30 6.40 -31.88 -8.83
CA GLY A 30 5.73 -31.84 -10.12
C GLY A 30 6.68 -31.88 -11.31
N GLN A 31 6.12 -31.67 -12.50
CA GLN A 31 6.90 -31.57 -13.73
C GLN A 31 7.42 -30.14 -13.89
N ILE A 32 8.73 -30.00 -14.09
CA ILE A 32 9.38 -28.70 -14.29
C ILE A 32 9.46 -28.34 -15.77
N TYR A 33 9.29 -27.04 -16.05
CA TYR A 33 9.46 -26.46 -17.39
C TYR A 33 10.31 -25.19 -17.31
N PHE A 34 11.36 -25.14 -18.14
CA PHE A 34 12.28 -24.00 -18.18
C PHE A 34 11.81 -22.92 -19.15
N ILE A 35 11.78 -21.67 -18.70
CA ILE A 35 11.45 -20.51 -19.53
C ILE A 35 12.71 -19.91 -20.15
N LYS A 36 13.81 -19.91 -19.39
CA LYS A 36 15.09 -19.34 -19.82
C LYS A 36 16.05 -20.43 -20.26
N LYS A 37 16.91 -20.13 -21.25
CA LYS A 37 17.95 -21.07 -21.67
C LYS A 37 19.09 -21.13 -20.65
N ASN A 38 19.79 -22.26 -20.58
CA ASN A 38 20.98 -22.38 -19.75
C ASN A 38 22.05 -21.35 -20.13
N LYS A 39 22.79 -20.85 -19.17
CA LYS A 39 23.84 -19.83 -19.31
C LYS A 39 23.36 -18.47 -19.86
N CYS A 40 22.04 -18.21 -19.88
CA CYS A 40 21.53 -16.90 -20.25
C CYS A 40 21.53 -15.93 -19.05
N GLN A 41 21.47 -14.64 -19.38
CA GLN A 41 21.34 -13.57 -18.39
C GLN A 41 19.89 -13.51 -17.89
N VAL A 42 19.74 -13.37 -16.58
CA VAL A 42 18.45 -13.20 -15.91
C VAL A 42 18.49 -11.96 -15.03
N GLU A 43 17.35 -11.31 -14.96
CA GLU A 43 17.14 -10.16 -14.09
C GLU A 43 16.50 -10.60 -12.77
N LYS A 44 16.71 -9.79 -11.74
CA LYS A 44 16.01 -9.97 -10.47
C LYS A 44 14.49 -9.98 -10.69
N ASN A 45 13.79 -10.89 -10.02
CA ASN A 45 12.35 -11.12 -10.12
C ASN A 45 11.86 -11.70 -11.46
N SER A 46 12.76 -12.07 -12.39
CA SER A 46 12.35 -12.78 -13.58
C SER A 46 12.06 -14.27 -13.28
N VAL A 47 11.01 -14.80 -13.89
CA VAL A 47 10.69 -16.23 -13.81
C VAL A 47 11.66 -17.00 -14.68
N VAL A 48 12.36 -17.97 -14.10
CA VAL A 48 13.36 -18.80 -14.82
C VAL A 48 12.81 -20.18 -15.21
N ALA A 49 11.98 -20.75 -14.34
CA ALA A 49 11.29 -22.02 -14.57
C ALA A 49 9.96 -22.03 -13.80
N PHE A 50 9.11 -22.98 -14.14
CA PHE A 50 7.88 -23.23 -13.39
C PHE A 50 7.61 -24.72 -13.27
N ILE A 51 6.83 -25.08 -12.25
CA ILE A 51 6.32 -26.40 -12.02
C ILE A 51 4.88 -26.45 -12.51
N LYS A 52 4.53 -27.48 -13.26
CA LYS A 52 3.16 -27.65 -13.79
C LYS A 52 2.17 -27.72 -12.62
N SER A 53 1.27 -26.76 -12.57
CA SER A 53 0.16 -26.70 -11.62
C SER A 53 -1.15 -27.16 -12.27
N THR A 54 -2.21 -27.26 -11.49
CA THR A 54 -3.56 -27.52 -11.98
C THR A 54 -4.15 -26.33 -12.73
N GLY A 55 -3.66 -25.11 -12.46
CA GLY A 55 -4.10 -23.89 -13.12
C GLY A 55 -3.18 -23.45 -14.26
N ASP A 56 -3.74 -22.66 -15.20
CA ASP A 56 -2.98 -22.05 -16.29
C ASP A 56 -2.24 -20.81 -15.80
N ILE A 57 -0.92 -20.82 -15.94
CA ILE A 57 -0.02 -19.76 -15.45
C ILE A 57 -0.35 -18.40 -16.07
N ASN A 58 -0.57 -18.38 -17.40
CA ASN A 58 -0.81 -17.13 -18.12
C ASN A 58 -2.15 -16.51 -17.72
N GLN A 59 -3.15 -17.35 -17.48
CA GLN A 59 -4.48 -16.89 -17.03
C GLN A 59 -4.42 -16.33 -15.61
N ILE A 60 -3.71 -16.99 -14.69
CA ILE A 60 -3.53 -16.52 -13.31
C ILE A 60 -2.73 -15.20 -13.29
N LEU A 61 -1.69 -15.07 -14.11
CA LEU A 61 -0.90 -13.85 -14.19
C LEU A 61 -1.70 -12.67 -14.75
N LYS A 62 -2.52 -12.87 -15.78
CA LYS A 62 -3.43 -11.84 -16.31
C LYS A 62 -4.44 -11.39 -15.26
N LEU A 63 -5.01 -12.33 -14.50
CA LEU A 63 -5.91 -12.00 -13.40
C LEU A 63 -5.20 -11.16 -12.33
N GLN A 64 -3.95 -11.50 -11.98
CA GLN A 64 -3.17 -10.71 -11.03
C GLN A 64 -2.88 -9.30 -11.54
N GLU A 65 -2.59 -9.14 -12.82
CA GLU A 65 -2.36 -7.84 -13.44
C GLU A 65 -3.61 -6.96 -13.35
N LEU A 66 -4.79 -7.50 -13.64
CA LEU A 66 -6.06 -6.79 -13.44
C LEU A 66 -6.24 -6.32 -11.99
N ILE A 67 -5.98 -7.20 -11.01
CA ILE A 67 -6.16 -6.88 -9.58
C ILE A 67 -5.20 -5.78 -9.12
N ARG A 68 -3.96 -5.79 -9.60
CA ARG A 68 -2.92 -4.85 -9.16
C ARG A 68 -2.97 -3.49 -9.83
N HIS A 69 -3.37 -3.43 -11.09
CA HIS A 69 -3.35 -2.21 -11.89
C HIS A 69 -4.76 -1.66 -12.17
N GLY A 70 -5.81 -2.43 -11.96
CA GLY A 70 -7.19 -2.00 -12.09
C GLY A 70 -7.64 -1.17 -10.87
N ASN A 71 -8.43 -0.11 -11.12
CA ASN A 71 -9.23 0.48 -10.05
C ASN A 71 -10.46 -0.41 -9.77
N LEU A 72 -11.10 -0.22 -8.62
CA LEU A 72 -12.23 -1.07 -8.19
C LEU A 72 -13.35 -1.16 -9.23
N ASN A 73 -13.70 -0.05 -9.90
CA ASN A 73 -14.76 -0.05 -10.91
C ASN A 73 -14.37 -0.88 -12.15
N ILE A 74 -13.12 -0.78 -12.61
CA ILE A 74 -12.62 -1.58 -13.74
C ILE A 74 -12.63 -3.07 -13.36
N ILE A 75 -12.18 -3.40 -12.15
CA ILE A 75 -12.17 -4.78 -11.66
C ILE A 75 -13.60 -5.33 -11.63
N LEU A 76 -14.56 -4.59 -11.05
CA LEU A 76 -15.95 -5.02 -10.96
C LEU A 76 -16.62 -5.24 -12.31
N THR A 77 -16.24 -4.48 -13.34
CA THR A 77 -16.80 -4.65 -14.69
C THR A 77 -16.15 -5.80 -15.46
N GLN A 78 -14.87 -6.09 -15.19
CA GLN A 78 -14.10 -7.06 -15.96
C GLN A 78 -13.96 -8.42 -15.29
N ILE A 79 -14.19 -8.52 -13.98
CA ILE A 79 -13.91 -9.75 -13.22
C ILE A 79 -14.69 -10.97 -13.78
N GLY A 80 -15.91 -10.79 -14.25
CA GLY A 80 -16.70 -11.87 -14.84
C GLY A 80 -16.10 -12.48 -16.12
N ASN A 81 -15.24 -11.75 -16.83
CA ASN A 81 -14.60 -12.25 -18.05
C ASN A 81 -13.60 -13.40 -17.78
N TYR A 82 -13.26 -13.64 -16.53
CA TYR A 82 -12.31 -14.67 -16.11
C TYR A 82 -12.97 -15.98 -15.63
N GLU A 83 -14.29 -16.09 -15.69
CA GLU A 83 -15.02 -17.31 -15.29
C GLU A 83 -14.58 -18.57 -16.05
N SER A 84 -14.23 -18.43 -17.32
CA SER A 84 -13.75 -19.53 -18.16
C SER A 84 -12.27 -19.90 -17.92
N TYR A 85 -11.56 -19.17 -17.05
CA TYR A 85 -10.15 -19.40 -16.81
C TYR A 85 -9.93 -20.61 -15.91
N ASN A 86 -8.93 -21.41 -16.28
CA ASN A 86 -8.46 -22.49 -15.41
C ASN A 86 -7.51 -21.92 -14.35
N LEU A 87 -8.06 -21.59 -13.19
CA LEU A 87 -7.32 -20.96 -12.09
C LEU A 87 -6.80 -21.98 -11.05
N GLY A 88 -7.14 -23.27 -11.20
CA GLY A 88 -6.66 -24.35 -10.32
C GLY A 88 -6.92 -24.05 -8.83
N GLU A 89 -5.89 -24.10 -7.99
CA GLU A 89 -5.99 -23.85 -6.54
C GLU A 89 -6.50 -22.45 -6.18
N VAL A 90 -6.38 -21.47 -7.08
CA VAL A 90 -6.80 -20.08 -6.85
C VAL A 90 -8.29 -19.88 -7.12
N SER A 91 -8.96 -20.85 -7.78
CA SER A 91 -10.37 -20.75 -8.21
C SER A 91 -11.33 -20.47 -7.05
N SER A 92 -11.09 -21.04 -5.87
CA SER A 92 -11.97 -20.83 -4.70
C SER A 92 -12.00 -19.36 -4.25
N TYR A 93 -10.86 -18.68 -4.23
CA TYR A 93 -10.76 -17.26 -3.90
C TYR A 93 -11.37 -16.37 -4.97
N TYR A 94 -11.20 -16.76 -6.24
CA TYR A 94 -11.81 -16.04 -7.35
C TYR A 94 -13.35 -16.14 -7.31
N ASN A 95 -13.89 -17.34 -7.10
CA ASN A 95 -15.34 -17.56 -7.02
C ASN A 95 -15.97 -16.80 -5.85
N GLU A 96 -15.29 -16.75 -4.71
CA GLU A 96 -15.73 -15.95 -3.56
C GLU A 96 -15.72 -14.46 -3.85
N LEU A 97 -14.67 -13.95 -4.51
CA LEU A 97 -14.64 -12.58 -4.98
C LEU A 97 -15.78 -12.28 -5.96
N LEU A 98 -16.01 -13.16 -6.92
CA LEU A 98 -17.09 -12.99 -7.90
C LEU A 98 -18.46 -12.92 -7.23
N ARG A 99 -18.72 -13.80 -6.27
CA ARG A 99 -19.96 -13.81 -5.48
C ARG A 99 -20.18 -12.49 -4.73
N ILE A 100 -19.14 -12.03 -4.01
CA ILE A 100 -19.20 -10.78 -3.23
C ILE A 100 -19.34 -9.56 -4.16
N ALA A 101 -18.62 -9.55 -5.29
CA ALA A 101 -18.68 -8.46 -6.28
C ALA A 101 -20.06 -8.36 -6.94
N THR A 102 -20.69 -9.49 -7.22
CA THR A 102 -22.05 -9.55 -7.79
C THR A 102 -23.04 -9.01 -6.78
N ASN A 103 -23.01 -9.47 -5.53
CA ASN A 103 -23.90 -8.97 -4.47
C ASN A 103 -23.74 -7.46 -4.26
N TYR A 104 -22.50 -6.94 -4.23
CA TYR A 104 -22.26 -5.51 -4.10
C TYR A 104 -22.86 -4.71 -5.26
N ARG A 105 -22.74 -5.21 -6.50
CA ARG A 105 -23.28 -4.54 -7.68
C ARG A 105 -24.80 -4.53 -7.65
N ASP A 106 -25.40 -5.68 -7.34
CA ASP A 106 -26.85 -5.84 -7.31
C ASP A 106 -27.48 -4.97 -6.20
N GLU A 107 -26.89 -4.92 -5.00
CA GLU A 107 -27.36 -4.06 -3.93
C GLU A 107 -27.18 -2.57 -4.28
N LYS A 108 -26.09 -2.20 -4.92
CA LYS A 108 -25.87 -0.81 -5.36
C LYS A 108 -26.90 -0.35 -6.39
N GLU A 109 -27.38 -1.24 -7.25
CA GLU A 109 -28.32 -0.93 -8.34
C GLU A 109 -29.79 -1.12 -7.92
N TYR A 110 -30.09 -2.12 -7.11
CA TYR A 110 -31.46 -2.54 -6.76
C TYR A 110 -31.70 -2.63 -5.24
N SER A 111 -31.04 -1.79 -4.46
CA SER A 111 -31.16 -1.79 -2.99
C SER A 111 -32.63 -1.63 -2.56
N THR A 112 -33.07 -2.48 -1.66
CA THR A 112 -34.40 -2.37 -1.02
C THR A 112 -34.57 -1.04 -0.27
N LEU A 113 -33.50 -0.58 0.39
CA LEU A 113 -33.46 0.74 1.03
C LEU A 113 -33.47 1.88 -0.02
N GLY A 114 -32.90 1.67 -1.18
CA GLY A 114 -32.98 2.61 -2.30
C GLY A 114 -34.43 2.80 -2.78
N LEU A 115 -35.17 1.70 -2.93
CA LEU A 115 -36.61 1.74 -3.29
C LEU A 115 -37.46 2.42 -2.20
N GLU A 116 -37.15 2.19 -0.93
CA GLU A 116 -37.80 2.86 0.20
C GLU A 116 -37.54 4.37 0.19
N ILE A 117 -36.31 4.79 -0.08
CA ILE A 117 -35.92 6.19 -0.22
C ILE A 117 -36.74 6.87 -1.34
N ASP A 118 -36.86 6.24 -2.49
CA ASP A 118 -37.62 6.77 -3.63
C ASP A 118 -39.11 6.88 -3.31
N LYS A 119 -39.68 5.88 -2.62
CA LYS A 119 -41.06 5.92 -2.13
C LYS A 119 -41.24 7.10 -1.17
N ASN A 120 -40.38 7.26 -0.18
CA ASN A 120 -40.43 8.36 0.79
C ASN A 120 -40.31 9.75 0.11
N ILE A 121 -39.50 9.87 -0.92
CA ILE A 121 -39.39 11.12 -1.72
C ILE A 121 -40.73 11.44 -2.39
N ASN A 122 -41.36 10.48 -3.05
CA ASN A 122 -42.65 10.66 -3.72
C ASN A 122 -43.78 11.01 -2.75
N GLU A 123 -43.78 10.38 -1.56
CA GLU A 123 -44.77 10.65 -0.52
C GLU A 123 -44.59 12.03 0.10
N LYS A 124 -43.35 12.45 0.33
CA LYS A 124 -42.99 13.80 0.78
C LYS A 124 -43.49 14.89 -0.21
N GLU A 125 -43.37 14.66 -1.52
CA GLU A 125 -43.86 15.58 -2.54
C GLU A 125 -45.38 15.71 -2.48
N LYS A 126 -46.11 14.58 -2.33
CA LYS A 126 -47.58 14.57 -2.17
C LYS A 126 -48.01 15.33 -0.93
N LEU A 127 -47.33 15.11 0.20
CA LEU A 127 -47.61 15.82 1.46
C LEU A 127 -47.35 17.35 1.31
N SER A 128 -46.27 17.73 0.64
CA SER A 128 -45.97 19.14 0.36
C SER A 128 -47.07 19.83 -0.39
N ASN A 129 -47.60 19.19 -1.45
CA ASN A 129 -48.71 19.71 -2.23
C ASN A 129 -50.02 19.80 -1.41
N SER A 130 -50.26 18.81 -0.54
CA SER A 130 -51.39 18.80 0.38
C SER A 130 -51.32 19.93 1.43
N ILE A 131 -50.13 20.22 1.93
CA ILE A 131 -49.88 21.34 2.86
C ILE A 131 -50.20 22.67 2.20
N ILE A 132 -49.68 22.91 0.97
CA ILE A 132 -49.97 24.14 0.21
C ILE A 132 -51.49 24.32 -0.02
N THR A 133 -52.18 23.26 -0.44
CA THR A 133 -53.62 23.27 -0.61
C THR A 133 -54.36 23.62 0.66
N GLN A 134 -53.95 23.01 1.79
CA GLN A 134 -54.59 23.26 3.09
C GLN A 134 -54.29 24.67 3.64
N GLU A 135 -53.11 25.24 3.35
CA GLU A 135 -52.78 26.62 3.69
C GLU A 135 -53.67 27.60 2.92
N THR A 136 -53.91 27.35 1.62
CA THR A 136 -54.82 28.15 0.82
C THR A 136 -56.28 28.05 1.34
N ASN A 137 -56.72 26.84 1.71
CA ASN A 137 -58.03 26.65 2.32
C ASN A 137 -58.18 27.45 3.63
N ILE A 138 -57.17 27.47 4.48
CA ILE A 138 -57.20 28.24 5.73
C ILE A 138 -57.28 29.74 5.44
N GLU A 139 -56.63 30.26 4.41
CA GLU A 139 -56.76 31.66 4.00
C GLU A 139 -58.20 32.01 3.63
N ILE A 140 -58.85 31.17 2.79
CA ILE A 140 -60.26 31.33 2.42
C ILE A 140 -61.18 31.28 3.63
N GLU A 141 -60.98 30.30 4.51
CA GLU A 141 -61.81 30.17 5.73
C GLU A 141 -61.59 31.34 6.74
N ASN A 142 -60.38 31.93 6.76
CA ASN A 142 -60.08 33.16 7.51
C ASN A 142 -60.85 34.38 6.94
N GLU A 143 -60.90 34.53 5.64
CA GLU A 143 -61.67 35.62 4.99
C GLU A 143 -63.15 35.51 5.26
N LYS A 144 -63.73 34.30 5.09
CA LYS A 144 -65.10 34.03 5.45
C LYS A 144 -65.41 34.38 6.90
N LEU A 145 -64.53 33.99 7.83
CA LEU A 145 -64.66 34.30 9.24
C LEU A 145 -64.69 35.80 9.49
N LYS A 146 -63.84 36.58 8.79
CA LYS A 146 -63.79 38.04 8.91
C LYS A 146 -65.14 38.66 8.48
N LEU A 147 -65.67 38.24 7.35
CA LEU A 147 -66.95 38.72 6.83
C LEU A 147 -68.11 38.38 7.79
N LEU A 148 -68.17 37.13 8.26
CA LEU A 148 -69.22 36.72 9.21
C LEU A 148 -69.10 37.41 10.59
N HIS A 149 -67.86 37.70 11.02
CA HIS A 149 -67.64 38.49 12.24
C HIS A 149 -68.14 39.92 12.11
N GLN A 150 -67.97 40.53 10.93
CA GLN A 150 -68.50 41.90 10.67
C GLN A 150 -70.03 41.87 10.67
N SER A 151 -70.66 40.89 9.93
CA SER A 151 -72.10 40.71 9.88
C SER A 151 -72.67 40.50 11.31
N TYR A 152 -72.07 39.61 12.10
CA TYR A 152 -72.46 39.40 13.52
C TYR A 152 -72.39 40.69 14.37
N LYS A 153 -71.35 41.53 14.18
CA LYS A 153 -71.23 42.83 14.88
C LYS A 153 -72.35 43.75 14.49
N ASP A 154 -72.67 43.86 13.21
CA ASP A 154 -73.74 44.74 12.70
C ASP A 154 -75.09 44.28 13.22
N ASP A 155 -75.37 42.94 13.18
CA ASP A 155 -76.59 42.35 13.78
C ASP A 155 -76.70 42.57 15.27
N SER A 156 -75.60 42.52 16.00
CA SER A 156 -75.55 42.82 17.42
C SER A 156 -75.97 44.27 17.74
N LEU A 157 -75.51 45.23 16.94
CA LEU A 157 -75.92 46.64 17.05
C LEU A 157 -77.38 46.86 16.72
N LEU A 158 -77.90 46.17 15.66
CA LEU A 158 -79.30 46.24 15.26
C LEU A 158 -80.23 45.63 16.33
N TYR A 159 -79.79 44.52 16.96
CA TYR A 159 -80.52 43.90 18.06
C TYR A 159 -80.63 44.82 19.30
N ILE A 160 -79.55 45.52 19.68
CA ILE A 160 -79.53 46.50 20.75
C ILE A 160 -80.53 47.66 20.43
N LYS A 161 -80.55 48.05 19.16
CA LYS A 161 -81.52 49.08 18.64
C LYS A 161 -82.94 48.55 18.48
N LYS A 162 -83.24 47.29 18.81
CA LYS A 162 -84.49 46.58 18.64
C LYS A 162 -84.99 46.54 17.15
N ALA A 163 -84.02 46.59 16.21
CA ALA A 163 -84.34 46.59 14.76
C ALA A 163 -84.42 45.15 14.22
N ILE A 164 -83.94 44.15 14.89
CA ILE A 164 -84.05 42.75 14.54
C ILE A 164 -84.54 41.90 15.73
N THR A 165 -85.02 40.68 15.43
CA THR A 165 -85.49 39.73 16.43
C THR A 165 -84.32 39.02 17.14
N LYS A 166 -84.58 38.48 18.38
CA LYS A 166 -83.62 37.66 19.10
C LYS A 166 -83.22 36.40 18.30
N SER A 167 -84.15 35.82 17.55
CA SER A 167 -83.90 34.66 16.72
C SER A 167 -82.86 34.94 15.59
N GLN A 168 -83.01 36.10 14.93
CA GLN A 168 -82.07 36.55 13.88
C GLN A 168 -80.67 36.77 14.45
N TYR A 169 -80.55 37.46 15.61
CA TYR A 169 -79.27 37.65 16.29
C TYR A 169 -78.60 36.32 16.68
N ILE A 170 -79.37 35.34 17.25
CA ILE A 170 -78.84 34.05 17.62
C ILE A 170 -78.37 33.26 16.40
N SER A 171 -79.10 33.33 15.29
CA SER A 171 -78.71 32.66 14.01
C SER A 171 -77.38 33.21 13.46
N SER A 172 -77.18 34.51 13.50
CA SER A 172 -75.95 35.16 13.10
C SER A 172 -74.77 34.74 13.97
N LEU A 173 -74.98 34.70 15.30
CA LEU A 173 -73.98 34.23 16.28
C LEU A 173 -73.59 32.75 15.99
N GLN A 174 -74.59 31.87 15.81
CA GLN A 174 -74.36 30.47 15.50
C GLN A 174 -73.54 30.29 14.24
N THR A 175 -73.87 31.03 13.16
CA THR A 175 -73.10 30.99 11.92
C THR A 175 -71.64 31.40 12.10
N PHE A 176 -71.39 32.47 12.84
CA PHE A 176 -70.03 32.91 13.17
C PHE A 176 -69.25 31.87 13.97
N LEU A 177 -69.90 31.25 15.02
CA LEU A 177 -69.27 30.22 15.86
C LEU A 177 -68.96 28.95 15.04
N ASN A 178 -69.87 28.54 14.17
CA ASN A 178 -69.66 27.38 13.29
C ASN A 178 -68.46 27.63 12.36
N GLN A 179 -68.37 28.79 11.73
CA GLN A 179 -67.25 29.16 10.89
C GLN A 179 -65.92 29.17 11.66
N ARG A 180 -65.89 29.69 12.89
CA ARG A 180 -64.72 29.66 13.76
C ARG A 180 -64.28 28.24 14.09
N SER A 181 -65.24 27.33 14.28
CA SER A 181 -64.95 25.90 14.53
C SER A 181 -64.35 25.23 13.30
N GLN A 182 -64.90 25.50 12.11
CA GLN A 182 -64.38 25.01 10.82
C GLN A 182 -62.93 25.44 10.61
N LEU A 183 -62.63 26.74 10.80
CA LEU A 183 -61.24 27.27 10.73
C LEU A 183 -60.31 26.58 11.69
N LYS A 184 -60.75 26.32 12.93
CA LYS A 184 -59.94 25.56 13.94
C LYS A 184 -59.65 24.13 13.47
N GLN A 185 -60.64 23.45 12.89
CA GLN A 185 -60.49 22.12 12.33
C GLN A 185 -59.48 22.13 11.14
N ALA A 186 -59.60 23.08 10.23
CA ALA A 186 -58.69 23.23 9.11
C ALA A 186 -57.21 23.45 9.58
N LYS A 187 -57.03 24.29 10.60
CA LYS A 187 -55.71 24.50 11.22
C LYS A 187 -55.15 23.22 11.88
N ASN A 188 -55.97 22.46 12.58
CA ASN A 188 -55.54 21.18 13.14
C ASN A 188 -55.13 20.17 12.09
N GLN A 189 -55.86 20.11 10.94
CA GLN A 189 -55.49 19.27 9.81
C GLN A 189 -54.11 19.67 9.23
N LEU A 190 -53.85 20.99 9.09
CA LEU A 190 -52.51 21.47 8.66
C LEU A 190 -51.40 21.03 9.59
N VAL A 191 -51.62 21.07 10.94
CA VAL A 191 -50.66 20.60 11.93
C VAL A 191 -50.37 19.12 11.74
N GLN A 192 -51.37 18.29 11.49
CA GLN A 192 -51.17 16.87 11.22
C GLN A 192 -50.39 16.63 9.94
N LEU A 193 -50.72 17.31 8.84
CA LEU A 193 -49.96 17.20 7.59
C LEU A 193 -48.47 17.61 7.75
N LYS A 194 -48.26 18.73 8.47
CA LYS A 194 -46.88 19.17 8.77
C LYS A 194 -46.10 18.17 9.63
N LYS A 195 -46.78 17.54 10.61
CA LYS A 195 -46.16 16.48 11.40
C LYS A 195 -45.79 15.29 10.53
N SER A 196 -46.72 14.75 9.73
CA SER A 196 -46.42 13.65 8.80
C SER A 196 -45.30 13.96 7.83
N PHE A 197 -45.18 15.21 7.38
CA PHE A 197 -44.07 15.65 6.52
C PHE A 197 -42.72 15.60 7.24
N VAL A 198 -42.69 15.98 8.51
CA VAL A 198 -41.46 15.88 9.33
C VAL A 198 -41.09 14.42 9.55
N ASP A 199 -42.06 13.58 9.95
CA ASP A 199 -41.83 12.16 10.23
C ASP A 199 -41.25 11.43 8.98
N ILE A 200 -41.84 11.65 7.79
CA ILE A 200 -41.34 11.02 6.56
C ILE A 200 -39.99 11.57 6.13
N ASN A 201 -39.69 12.82 6.44
CA ASN A 201 -38.37 13.40 6.17
C ASN A 201 -37.28 12.80 7.07
N GLU A 202 -37.62 12.50 8.33
CA GLU A 202 -36.72 11.83 9.27
C GLU A 202 -36.49 10.38 8.85
N ASP A 203 -37.56 9.62 8.51
CA ASP A 203 -37.46 8.25 8.01
C ASP A 203 -36.60 8.17 6.75
N ASN A 204 -36.77 9.10 5.81
CA ASN A 204 -35.96 9.16 4.61
C ASN A 204 -34.47 9.44 4.91
N SER A 205 -34.17 10.28 5.91
CA SER A 205 -32.81 10.55 6.33
C SER A 205 -32.15 9.30 6.94
N ILE A 206 -32.87 8.58 7.78
CA ILE A 206 -32.43 7.32 8.40
C ILE A 206 -32.19 6.26 7.32
N ALA A 207 -33.14 6.09 6.38
CA ALA A 207 -33.00 5.14 5.29
C ALA A 207 -31.78 5.43 4.41
N LYS A 208 -31.52 6.70 4.07
CA LYS A 208 -30.32 7.12 3.33
C LYS A 208 -29.04 6.79 4.07
N GLN A 209 -28.98 7.06 5.36
CA GLN A 209 -27.80 6.76 6.17
C GLN A 209 -27.53 5.26 6.23
N LYS A 210 -28.58 4.45 6.49
CA LYS A 210 -28.47 2.98 6.51
C LYS A 210 -27.98 2.45 5.17
N ASN A 211 -28.58 2.88 4.06
CA ASN A 211 -28.17 2.46 2.71
C ASN A 211 -26.70 2.80 2.40
N ALA A 212 -26.26 3.99 2.79
CA ALA A 212 -24.86 4.39 2.60
C ALA A 212 -23.88 3.52 3.39
N VAL A 213 -24.22 3.18 4.62
CA VAL A 213 -23.40 2.30 5.48
C VAL A 213 -23.33 0.89 4.89
N GLU A 214 -24.47 0.31 4.51
CA GLU A 214 -24.56 -1.04 3.95
C GLU A 214 -23.76 -1.19 2.65
N ILE A 215 -23.90 -0.22 1.73
CA ILE A 215 -23.12 -0.20 0.48
C ILE A 215 -21.61 -0.08 0.77
N GLU A 216 -21.20 0.72 1.77
CA GLU A 216 -19.78 0.86 2.11
C GLU A 216 -19.22 -0.40 2.78
N GLU A 217 -20.01 -1.10 3.62
CA GLU A 217 -19.62 -2.39 4.19
C GLU A 217 -19.44 -3.46 3.11
N MET A 218 -20.36 -3.53 2.14
CA MET A 218 -20.24 -4.44 1.00
C MET A 218 -19.02 -4.09 0.12
N ARG A 219 -18.77 -2.81 -0.12
CA ARG A 219 -17.58 -2.34 -0.83
C ARG A 219 -16.30 -2.79 -0.13
N ASN A 220 -16.24 -2.65 1.19
CA ASN A 220 -15.09 -3.12 1.97
C ASN A 220 -14.91 -4.63 1.87
N SER A 221 -16.00 -5.40 1.87
CA SER A 221 -15.96 -6.85 1.66
C SER A 221 -15.35 -7.23 0.32
N VAL A 222 -15.67 -6.50 -0.77
CA VAL A 222 -15.02 -6.68 -2.09
C VAL A 222 -13.51 -6.42 -1.99
N VAL A 223 -13.10 -5.34 -1.32
CA VAL A 223 -11.68 -5.01 -1.15
C VAL A 223 -10.93 -6.09 -0.37
N TYR A 224 -11.55 -6.67 0.66
CA TYR A 224 -10.96 -7.79 1.40
C TYR A 224 -10.84 -9.04 0.55
N ALA A 225 -11.86 -9.38 -0.23
CA ALA A 225 -11.82 -10.54 -1.14
C ALA A 225 -10.74 -10.37 -2.23
N LEU A 226 -10.55 -9.16 -2.77
CA LEU A 226 -9.47 -8.83 -3.70
C LEU A 226 -8.09 -9.05 -3.08
N LYS A 227 -7.88 -8.59 -1.85
CA LYS A 227 -6.62 -8.82 -1.12
C LYS A 227 -6.36 -10.29 -0.85
N ALA A 228 -7.39 -11.05 -0.49
CA ALA A 228 -7.30 -12.48 -0.27
C ALA A 228 -6.92 -13.22 -1.56
N LEU A 229 -7.50 -12.85 -2.70
CA LEU A 229 -7.18 -13.41 -4.00
C LEU A 229 -5.72 -13.06 -4.42
N ASP A 230 -5.26 -11.79 -4.28
CA ASP A 230 -3.85 -11.45 -4.60
C ASP A 230 -2.88 -12.21 -3.70
N ALA A 231 -3.18 -12.36 -2.41
CA ALA A 231 -2.37 -13.15 -1.48
C ALA A 231 -2.31 -14.63 -1.90
N ALA A 232 -3.45 -15.22 -2.29
CA ALA A 232 -3.49 -16.61 -2.79
C ALA A 232 -2.66 -16.78 -4.08
N ILE A 233 -2.71 -15.80 -5.00
CA ILE A 233 -1.88 -15.81 -6.21
C ILE A 233 -0.39 -15.69 -5.85
N VAL A 234 -0.03 -14.85 -4.88
CA VAL A 234 1.37 -14.72 -4.42
C VAL A 234 1.88 -16.04 -3.84
N GLU A 235 1.11 -16.72 -3.00
CA GLU A 235 1.50 -18.03 -2.45
C GLU A 235 1.55 -19.10 -3.55
N TRP A 236 0.62 -19.10 -4.49
CA TRP A 236 0.67 -19.97 -5.66
C TRP A 236 1.95 -19.73 -6.48
N LYS A 237 2.34 -18.46 -6.71
CA LYS A 237 3.62 -18.12 -7.39
C LYS A 237 4.83 -18.64 -6.65
N LYS A 238 4.88 -18.48 -5.33
CA LYS A 238 5.98 -19.04 -4.52
C LYS A 238 6.07 -20.56 -4.64
N LYS A 239 4.92 -21.23 -4.71
CA LYS A 239 4.83 -22.70 -4.78
C LYS A 239 5.27 -23.24 -6.13
N TYR A 240 4.85 -22.61 -7.23
CA TYR A 240 4.99 -23.15 -8.57
C TYR A 240 5.98 -22.42 -9.48
N MET A 241 6.42 -21.21 -9.13
CA MET A 241 7.37 -20.46 -9.95
C MET A 241 8.74 -20.37 -9.29
N ILE A 242 9.77 -20.59 -10.09
CA ILE A 242 11.17 -20.40 -9.70
C ILE A 242 11.61 -19.06 -10.25
N ILE A 243 11.86 -18.12 -9.33
CA ILE A 243 12.11 -16.70 -9.62
C ILE A 243 13.53 -16.36 -9.21
N SER A 244 14.27 -15.66 -10.08
CA SER A 244 15.63 -15.21 -9.76
C SER A 244 15.62 -14.10 -8.67
N PRO A 245 16.31 -14.29 -7.55
CA PRO A 245 16.41 -13.27 -6.49
C PRO A 245 17.38 -12.13 -6.83
N VAL A 246 18.26 -12.33 -7.82
CA VAL A 246 19.34 -11.40 -8.19
C VAL A 246 19.54 -11.34 -9.70
N ASN A 247 20.20 -10.29 -10.17
CA ASN A 247 20.69 -10.24 -11.55
C ASN A 247 21.91 -11.14 -11.70
N GLY A 248 21.91 -12.03 -12.69
CA GLY A 248 23.03 -12.97 -12.86
C GLY A 248 22.95 -13.79 -14.13
N VAL A 249 23.68 -14.87 -14.12
CA VAL A 249 23.67 -15.91 -15.19
C VAL A 249 23.12 -17.18 -14.58
N ILE A 250 22.12 -17.78 -15.24
CA ILE A 250 21.52 -19.03 -14.77
C ILE A 250 22.37 -20.23 -15.22
N GLU A 251 22.53 -21.20 -14.33
CA GLU A 251 23.15 -22.48 -14.59
C GLU A 251 22.24 -23.59 -14.06
N TYR A 252 21.65 -24.36 -14.97
CA TYR A 252 20.78 -25.48 -14.61
C TYR A 252 21.59 -26.71 -14.22
N ARG A 253 21.05 -27.51 -13.34
CA ARG A 253 21.61 -28.85 -13.07
C ARG A 253 21.57 -29.70 -14.34
N LEU A 254 22.65 -30.44 -14.57
CA LEU A 254 22.80 -31.26 -15.79
C LEU A 254 21.83 -32.43 -15.88
N ASP A 255 21.25 -32.84 -14.76
CA ASP A 255 20.34 -33.96 -14.61
C ASP A 255 18.85 -33.59 -14.67
N VAL A 256 18.52 -32.32 -14.91
CA VAL A 256 17.12 -31.84 -14.96
C VAL A 256 16.78 -31.34 -16.36
N GLU A 257 15.79 -31.96 -16.99
CA GLU A 257 15.27 -31.61 -18.33
C GLU A 257 13.82 -31.14 -18.24
N ASN A 258 13.33 -30.51 -19.32
CA ASN A 258 11.92 -30.11 -19.43
C ASN A 258 10.98 -31.30 -19.30
N GLY A 259 9.97 -31.17 -18.45
CA GLY A 259 9.00 -32.23 -18.17
C GLY A 259 9.48 -33.27 -17.15
N HIS A 260 10.72 -33.15 -16.64
CA HIS A 260 11.24 -34.02 -15.59
C HIS A 260 10.42 -33.82 -14.29
N LYS A 261 10.12 -34.93 -13.61
CA LYS A 261 9.43 -34.88 -12.31
C LYS A 261 10.44 -34.62 -11.21
N ILE A 262 10.26 -33.53 -10.47
CA ILE A 262 11.08 -33.12 -9.34
C ILE A 262 10.30 -33.18 -8.02
N GLN A 263 11.00 -33.34 -6.92
CA GLN A 263 10.44 -33.30 -5.57
C GLN A 263 10.59 -31.92 -4.96
N ALA A 264 9.77 -31.57 -3.98
CA ALA A 264 9.95 -30.37 -3.18
C ALA A 264 11.33 -30.40 -2.49
N GLY A 265 12.01 -29.24 -2.48
CA GLY A 265 13.37 -29.13 -1.94
C GLY A 265 14.49 -29.49 -2.92
N SER A 266 14.17 -30.05 -4.10
CA SER A 266 15.19 -30.36 -5.10
C SER A 266 15.83 -29.09 -5.66
N GLU A 267 17.15 -29.10 -5.81
CA GLU A 267 17.88 -28.02 -6.49
C GLU A 267 17.56 -28.04 -7.99
N VAL A 268 17.19 -26.89 -8.54
CA VAL A 268 16.82 -26.71 -9.94
C VAL A 268 17.93 -26.03 -10.72
N CYS A 269 18.39 -24.92 -10.23
CA CYS A 269 19.40 -24.13 -10.90
C CYS A 269 20.15 -23.24 -9.88
N THR A 270 21.30 -22.75 -10.31
CA THR A 270 22.08 -21.77 -9.59
C THR A 270 22.11 -20.48 -10.38
N ILE A 271 21.85 -19.36 -9.74
CA ILE A 271 22.08 -18.03 -10.31
C ILE A 271 23.42 -17.53 -9.83
N ILE A 272 24.33 -17.33 -10.79
CA ILE A 272 25.64 -16.76 -10.54
C ILE A 272 25.51 -15.24 -10.75
N PRO A 273 25.54 -14.42 -9.67
CA PRO A 273 25.39 -12.99 -9.81
C PRO A 273 26.51 -12.40 -10.68
N ARG A 274 26.17 -11.37 -11.49
CA ARG A 274 27.21 -10.63 -12.19
C ARG A 274 28.13 -9.94 -11.20
N GLN A 275 29.44 -9.98 -11.46
CA GLN A 275 30.44 -9.30 -10.66
C GLN A 275 30.02 -7.84 -10.45
N GLY A 276 29.76 -7.51 -9.21
CA GLY A 276 29.39 -6.20 -8.72
C GLY A 276 30.48 -5.61 -7.84
N ARG A 277 30.09 -4.75 -6.93
CA ARG A 277 31.00 -4.24 -5.91
C ARG A 277 31.35 -5.37 -4.94
N ILE A 278 32.63 -5.72 -4.89
CA ILE A 278 33.17 -6.63 -3.89
C ILE A 278 33.13 -5.95 -2.53
N LYS A 279 32.78 -6.69 -1.50
CA LYS A 279 32.84 -6.22 -0.12
C LYS A 279 33.91 -7.02 0.64
N GLY A 280 34.52 -6.39 1.62
CA GLY A 280 35.42 -7.05 2.51
C GLY A 280 35.35 -6.45 3.91
N ILE A 281 35.91 -7.19 4.87
CA ILE A 281 36.06 -6.76 6.24
C ILE A 281 37.52 -6.37 6.47
N ILE A 282 37.72 -5.22 7.11
CA ILE A 282 39.04 -4.80 7.61
C ILE A 282 39.11 -4.99 9.13
N SER A 283 40.26 -5.38 9.60
CA SER A 283 40.57 -5.45 11.03
C SER A 283 41.77 -4.57 11.32
N TYR A 284 41.69 -3.65 12.27
CA TYR A 284 42.71 -2.66 12.60
C TYR A 284 42.80 -2.41 14.09
N PRO A 285 43.99 -2.01 14.60
CA PRO A 285 44.18 -1.71 16.00
C PRO A 285 43.30 -0.57 16.50
N VAL A 286 42.85 -0.65 17.76
CA VAL A 286 42.03 0.41 18.39
C VAL A 286 42.76 1.75 18.42
N LYS A 287 44.09 1.72 18.50
CA LYS A 287 44.94 2.93 18.43
C LYS A 287 44.73 3.69 17.12
N ASN A 288 44.39 4.97 17.20
CA ASN A 288 44.07 5.84 16.06
C ASN A 288 42.72 5.56 15.33
N SER A 289 41.87 4.69 15.86
CA SER A 289 40.57 4.36 15.26
C SER A 289 39.63 5.57 15.17
N SER A 290 39.75 6.55 16.07
CA SER A 290 38.98 7.79 16.07
C SER A 290 39.21 8.66 14.83
N LYS A 291 40.36 8.53 14.18
CA LYS A 291 40.72 9.30 12.98
C LYS A 291 40.15 8.73 11.70
N ILE A 292 39.64 7.50 11.71
CA ILE A 292 39.05 6.81 10.57
C ILE A 292 37.64 7.31 10.38
N LYS A 293 37.31 7.82 9.16
CA LYS A 293 35.95 8.28 8.76
C LYS A 293 35.41 7.38 7.66
N ILE A 294 34.11 7.15 7.65
CA ILE A 294 33.39 6.49 6.56
C ILE A 294 33.58 7.30 5.28
N GLY A 295 33.76 6.63 4.14
CA GLY A 295 34.01 7.24 2.84
C GLY A 295 35.51 7.44 2.51
N LEU A 296 36.42 7.15 3.43
CA LEU A 296 37.87 7.26 3.13
C LEU A 296 38.30 6.17 2.15
N PRO A 297 39.24 6.51 1.22
CA PRO A 297 39.82 5.53 0.32
C PRO A 297 40.78 4.60 1.11
N ILE A 298 40.68 3.30 0.81
CA ILE A 298 41.49 2.26 1.39
C ILE A 298 42.39 1.68 0.31
N ARG A 299 43.66 1.63 0.50
CA ARG A 299 44.61 0.87 -0.34
C ARG A 299 44.65 -0.56 0.13
N LEU A 300 44.48 -1.50 -0.77
CA LEU A 300 44.42 -2.93 -0.47
C LEU A 300 45.54 -3.64 -1.22
N TYR A 301 46.36 -4.36 -0.48
CA TYR A 301 47.50 -5.14 -0.98
C TYR A 301 47.16 -6.61 -0.75
N LEU A 302 46.93 -7.34 -1.83
CA LEU A 302 46.58 -8.77 -1.76
C LEU A 302 47.79 -9.64 -1.43
N ASP A 303 47.62 -10.61 -0.56
CA ASP A 303 48.74 -11.53 -0.16
C ASP A 303 49.21 -12.41 -1.33
N ASN A 304 48.33 -12.69 -2.31
CA ASN A 304 48.63 -13.56 -3.46
C ASN A 304 49.25 -12.81 -4.66
N TYR A 305 49.47 -11.49 -4.54
CA TYR A 305 50.03 -10.66 -5.60
C TYR A 305 51.19 -9.80 -5.09
N ASP A 306 52.32 -9.77 -5.81
CA ASP A 306 53.47 -8.96 -5.38
C ASP A 306 53.15 -7.45 -5.53
N GLU A 307 53.30 -6.68 -4.46
CA GLU A 307 53.03 -5.25 -4.40
C GLU A 307 53.86 -4.45 -5.38
N LYS A 308 55.12 -4.86 -5.64
CA LYS A 308 56.03 -4.16 -6.53
C LYS A 308 55.65 -4.34 -8.00
N GLU A 309 55.14 -5.50 -8.37
CA GLU A 309 54.76 -5.84 -9.74
C GLU A 309 53.30 -5.42 -10.04
N ASN A 310 52.38 -5.72 -9.13
CA ASN A 310 50.94 -5.62 -9.34
C ASN A 310 50.32 -4.34 -8.74
N GLY A 311 50.99 -3.69 -7.78
CA GLY A 311 50.50 -2.47 -7.16
C GLY A 311 49.43 -2.72 -6.08
N PHE A 312 48.38 -1.90 -6.04
CA PHE A 312 47.34 -1.96 -5.03
C PHE A 312 45.95 -1.66 -5.59
N LEU A 313 44.95 -2.18 -4.96
CA LEU A 313 43.55 -1.89 -5.22
C LEU A 313 43.08 -0.72 -4.35
N VAL A 314 42.11 0.04 -4.88
CA VAL A 314 41.48 1.15 -4.12
C VAL A 314 40.02 0.79 -3.81
N GLY A 315 39.73 0.64 -2.53
CA GLY A 315 38.39 0.47 -2.00
C GLY A 315 37.90 1.72 -1.28
N THR A 316 36.64 1.72 -0.87
CA THR A 316 36.04 2.79 -0.05
C THR A 316 35.49 2.20 1.23
N LEU A 317 35.78 2.81 2.38
CA LEU A 317 35.25 2.41 3.68
C LEU A 317 33.74 2.71 3.74
N ILE A 318 32.92 1.67 3.96
CA ILE A 318 31.46 1.79 4.01
C ILE A 318 30.96 1.90 5.43
N SER A 319 31.54 1.08 6.35
CA SER A 319 31.12 1.06 7.74
C SER A 319 32.30 0.90 8.68
N LYS A 320 32.08 1.38 9.89
CA LYS A 320 32.99 1.26 11.01
C LYS A 320 32.22 0.60 12.15
N LEU A 321 32.52 -0.63 12.45
CA LEU A 321 31.92 -1.38 13.53
C LEU A 321 32.88 -1.33 14.74
N SER A 322 32.38 -0.89 15.89
CA SER A 322 33.14 -0.87 17.14
C SER A 322 33.01 -2.22 17.86
N SER A 323 33.02 -3.34 17.14
CA SER A 323 33.10 -4.66 17.78
C SER A 323 34.56 -4.92 18.12
N ILE A 324 34.86 -4.90 19.40
CA ILE A 324 36.19 -5.21 19.94
C ILE A 324 36.34 -6.73 19.91
N ASN A 325 37.04 -7.26 18.93
CA ASN A 325 37.43 -8.67 18.89
C ASN A 325 38.82 -8.78 19.56
N GLN A 326 38.91 -9.57 20.63
CA GLN A 326 40.15 -9.86 21.27
C GLN A 326 40.88 -10.95 20.46
N THR A 327 42.10 -10.68 20.03
CA THR A 327 42.95 -11.69 19.39
C THR A 327 43.48 -12.66 20.42
N THR A 328 43.95 -13.84 19.98
CA THR A 328 44.61 -14.84 20.83
C THR A 328 45.82 -14.28 21.59
N ASN A 329 46.37 -13.16 21.14
CA ASN A 329 47.52 -12.48 21.80
C ASN A 329 47.08 -11.33 22.74
N GLY A 330 45.78 -11.15 23.00
CA GLY A 330 45.24 -10.13 23.91
C GLY A 330 45.05 -8.75 23.30
N ASP A 331 45.37 -8.52 22.04
CA ASP A 331 45.19 -7.25 21.37
C ASP A 331 43.73 -7.04 20.98
N TYR A 332 43.25 -5.80 21.12
CA TYR A 332 41.91 -5.40 20.72
C TYR A 332 41.92 -4.83 19.30
N LEU A 333 41.11 -5.39 18.43
CA LEU A 333 40.90 -4.94 17.05
C LEU A 333 39.50 -4.40 16.82
N ASN A 334 39.43 -3.29 16.14
CA ASN A 334 38.16 -2.79 15.55
C ASN A 334 37.95 -3.40 14.17
N THR A 335 36.71 -3.56 13.78
CA THR A 335 36.35 -4.04 12.46
C THR A 335 35.62 -2.93 11.66
N GLY A 336 35.71 -2.99 10.34
CA GLY A 336 34.98 -2.15 9.41
C GLY A 336 34.73 -2.90 8.13
N SER A 337 33.80 -2.40 7.30
CA SER A 337 33.60 -2.96 5.96
C SER A 337 33.96 -1.96 4.88
N PHE A 338 34.46 -2.47 3.77
CA PHE A 338 34.79 -1.68 2.58
C PHE A 338 34.10 -2.26 1.34
N SER A 339 33.92 -1.41 0.33
CA SER A 339 33.54 -1.84 -1.02
C SER A 339 34.63 -1.52 -2.02
N LEU A 340 34.76 -2.39 -3.00
CA LEU A 340 35.73 -2.30 -4.09
C LEU A 340 34.97 -2.39 -5.41
N ASP A 341 35.18 -1.41 -6.30
CA ASP A 341 34.71 -1.51 -7.69
C ASP A 341 35.78 -2.24 -8.52
N THR A 342 35.41 -3.41 -9.01
CA THR A 342 36.34 -4.27 -9.77
C THR A 342 36.67 -3.79 -11.16
N ARG A 343 35.85 -2.88 -11.71
CA ARG A 343 35.94 -2.42 -13.09
C ARG A 343 36.93 -1.27 -13.31
N ASN A 344 37.27 -0.54 -12.27
CA ASN A 344 38.11 0.63 -12.34
C ASN A 344 39.20 0.61 -11.25
N GLN A 345 40.33 -0.07 -11.52
CA GLN A 345 41.45 -0.20 -10.60
C GLN A 345 42.74 0.27 -11.29
N PRO A 346 42.92 1.58 -11.48
CA PRO A 346 44.05 2.11 -12.27
C PRO A 346 45.43 1.86 -11.64
N ASN A 347 45.50 1.57 -10.35
CA ASN A 347 46.71 1.32 -9.60
C ASN A 347 47.10 -0.14 -9.52
N PHE A 348 46.32 -1.03 -10.13
CA PHE A 348 46.60 -2.47 -10.15
C PHE A 348 46.93 -2.92 -11.57
N LYS A 349 48.07 -3.57 -11.73
CA LYS A 349 48.54 -4.08 -13.02
C LYS A 349 48.33 -5.59 -13.08
N GLY A 350 47.59 -6.07 -14.07
CA GLY A 350 47.33 -7.49 -14.29
C GLY A 350 45.85 -7.87 -14.34
N GLN A 351 45.59 -9.13 -14.68
CA GLN A 351 44.23 -9.69 -14.63
C GLN A 351 43.91 -10.17 -13.22
N LEU A 352 42.99 -9.48 -12.56
CA LEU A 352 42.56 -9.80 -11.23
C LEU A 352 41.40 -10.80 -11.29
N LYS A 353 41.62 -12.02 -10.77
CA LYS A 353 40.55 -12.98 -10.49
C LYS A 353 40.25 -12.91 -9.00
N PHE A 354 39.06 -12.46 -8.67
CA PHE A 354 38.60 -12.42 -7.29
C PHE A 354 38.09 -13.80 -6.87
N GLU A 355 38.61 -14.30 -5.77
CA GLU A 355 38.15 -15.51 -5.10
C GLU A 355 37.67 -15.16 -3.70
N GLU A 356 36.67 -15.87 -3.21
CA GLU A 356 36.17 -15.69 -1.85
C GLU A 356 37.25 -16.14 -0.85
N GLY A 357 37.39 -15.35 0.23
CA GLY A 357 38.42 -15.64 1.25
C GLY A 357 39.79 -15.01 0.94
N MET A 358 39.98 -14.30 -0.15
CA MET A 358 41.23 -13.57 -0.39
C MET A 358 41.55 -12.63 0.77
N THR A 359 42.79 -12.69 1.28
CA THR A 359 43.29 -11.85 2.35
C THR A 359 44.39 -10.92 1.90
N GLY A 360 44.68 -9.94 2.74
CA GLY A 360 45.76 -9.01 2.47
C GLY A 360 45.94 -7.96 3.55
N ARG A 361 46.84 -7.03 3.27
CA ARG A 361 47.09 -5.85 4.10
C ARG A 361 46.40 -4.65 3.53
N PHE A 362 45.90 -3.76 4.37
CA PHE A 362 45.35 -2.48 3.89
C PHE A 362 46.07 -1.30 4.57
N ALA A 363 45.99 -0.14 3.93
CA ALA A 363 46.44 1.13 4.45
C ALA A 363 45.41 2.23 4.18
N ILE A 364 44.96 2.92 5.24
CA ILE A 364 44.12 4.14 5.14
C ILE A 364 45.01 5.34 5.41
N ILE A 365 45.11 6.26 4.48
CA ILE A 365 45.87 7.51 4.62
C ILE A 365 44.95 8.55 5.25
N ILE A 366 45.26 9.02 6.47
CA ILE A 366 44.40 9.91 7.24
C ILE A 366 44.74 11.39 6.97
N LYS A 367 46.02 11.74 7.05
CA LYS A 367 46.54 13.11 6.77
C LYS A 367 47.98 13.05 6.31
N ARG A 368 48.37 14.01 5.44
CA ARG A 368 49.77 14.30 5.11
C ARG A 368 50.25 15.35 6.10
N LYS A 369 51.09 14.97 7.09
CA LYS A 369 51.71 15.92 7.99
C LYS A 369 53.11 16.28 7.41
N SER A 370 53.49 17.54 7.41
CA SER A 370 54.84 17.95 7.12
C SER A 370 55.77 17.57 8.27
N LEU A 371 57.03 17.15 8.00
CA LEU A 371 57.99 16.82 9.02
C LEU A 371 58.23 17.98 9.99
N LEU A 372 58.16 19.24 9.53
CA LEU A 372 58.27 20.43 10.37
C LEU A 372 57.20 20.49 11.47
N ALA A 373 55.96 20.08 11.22
CA ALA A 373 54.90 20.04 12.24
C ALA A 373 55.15 19.01 13.30
N ASN A 374 55.81 17.87 12.97
CA ASN A 374 56.17 16.84 13.96
C ASN A 374 57.36 17.26 14.82
N VAL A 375 58.32 18.02 14.28
CA VAL A 375 59.48 18.56 15.07
C VAL A 375 58.98 19.65 16.02
N LEU A 376 58.06 20.50 15.62
CA LEU A 376 57.45 21.50 16.48
C LEU A 376 56.64 20.88 17.64
N THR A 377 55.82 19.89 17.37
CA THR A 377 55.05 19.15 18.46
C THR A 377 55.97 18.37 19.37
N TRP A 378 57.14 17.91 18.91
CA TRP A 378 58.15 17.27 19.75
C TRP A 378 58.87 18.29 20.63
N LEU A 379 59.19 19.46 20.11
CA LEU A 379 59.76 20.55 20.91
C LEU A 379 58.79 21.08 21.99
N ASP A 380 57.49 21.20 21.68
CA ASP A 380 56.46 21.61 22.64
C ASP A 380 56.30 20.53 23.75
N SER A 381 56.55 19.24 23.49
CA SER A 381 56.48 18.17 24.48
C SER A 381 57.73 18.05 25.38
N ILE A 382 58.81 18.81 25.08
CA ILE A 382 60.03 18.87 25.91
C ILE A 382 60.01 20.10 26.83
N THR A 383 59.11 21.05 26.55
CA THR A 383 58.95 22.27 27.31
C THR A 383 57.83 22.25 28.35
N GLU A 384 57.06 21.17 28.47
CA GLU A 384 56.20 20.78 29.58
C GLU A 384 56.92 19.73 30.50
#